data_1e15cd1623bb76ce70e53da63ee69a18
#
_entry.id   1e15cd1623bb76ce70e53da63ee69a18
#
_cell.length_a   1.000
_cell.length_b   1.000
_cell.length_c   1.000
_cell.angle_alpha   90.00
_cell.angle_beta   90.00
_cell.angle_gamma   90.00
#
_symmetry.space_group_name_H-M   'P 1'
#
loop_
_entity.id
_entity.type
_entity.pdbx_description
1 polymer ?
#
loop_
_entity_poly.entity_id
_entity_poly.type
_entity_poly.pdbx_seq_one_letter_code
_entity_poly.pdbx_strand_id
1 'polypeptide(L)'
;MPAEGAAGNPTFRELVQQQVALLSTKGWYHSIELPDGSVVQGMIGIDALKARLAAFPIPADLTGKRVLDVGAWTGWCSFEMERRGAQVVAVDCIEFEEFREAHRMIGSQVDYRILDVEELMPDSVGLFDYVLFFGVLYHLRNPLLGLERICAITKDTAFVESFVTDDGSAPCAMEFYETNELGGQIDNWFGPSVQCAAALCRSAGFARVNLQYVAERRAGFTCRRSWQPAPREPTEPAPLLYSAVNNRTNDIQFHPGKDEYICVYFRSAVPGLTRESLRIEIDGYGAPALVAVNLRAEEWQANLHVPPGLSPGRHEVRLRTAESSYSNPFTIVVEKPGVPQDHMPQPSFKPEALTAPPPVVYEVRNGMTGSDVFLGHRNEYVCCRFRTTEAGLDRASVILQIDETEQAVVFLTDLGGGCWQANSRLPIGLKQGPHSVRIRTVSSNFSAPGEIAFQTSGA
;
A
#
# COMPACT_ATOMS: atom_id res chain seq x y z
N MET A 1 52.98 27.69 8.54
CA MET A 1 52.24 26.57 9.15
C MET A 1 50.85 26.56 8.54
N PRO A 2 50.51 25.63 7.66
CA PRO A 2 49.12 25.48 7.22
C PRO A 2 48.30 24.83 8.36
N ALA A 3 47.12 25.39 8.62
CA ALA A 3 46.20 24.90 9.59
C ALA A 3 45.73 23.47 9.17
N GLU A 4 45.92 22.50 10.04
CA GLU A 4 45.30 21.22 9.93
C GLU A 4 43.77 21.42 9.96
N GLY A 5 43.12 21.10 8.84
CA GLY A 5 41.66 21.08 8.75
C GLY A 5 41.15 20.03 9.74
N ALA A 6 40.31 20.45 10.68
CA ALA A 6 39.60 19.55 11.56
C ALA A 6 38.76 18.61 10.67
N ALA A 7 39.12 17.36 10.62
CA ALA A 7 38.28 16.32 10.06
C ALA A 7 36.96 16.37 10.82
N GLY A 8 35.84 16.65 10.14
CA GLY A 8 34.50 16.64 10.73
C GLY A 8 34.22 15.25 11.32
N ASN A 9 33.41 15.20 12.37
CA ASN A 9 32.96 13.90 12.89
C ASN A 9 32.27 13.09 11.78
N PRO A 10 32.56 11.79 11.66
CA PRO A 10 31.98 10.94 10.64
C PRO A 10 30.46 10.91 10.75
N THR A 11 29.78 10.92 9.64
CA THR A 11 28.34 10.71 9.57
C THR A 11 27.98 9.27 10.00
N PHE A 12 26.75 9.02 10.40
CA PHE A 12 26.30 7.68 10.77
C PHE A 12 26.55 6.67 9.63
N ARG A 13 26.33 7.04 8.38
CA ARG A 13 26.64 6.21 7.21
C ARG A 13 28.12 5.87 7.10
N GLU A 14 29.01 6.82 7.34
CA GLU A 14 30.44 6.57 7.35
C GLU A 14 30.86 5.65 8.50
N LEU A 15 30.23 5.75 9.69
CA LEU A 15 30.47 4.82 10.79
C LEU A 15 30.03 3.40 10.45
N VAL A 16 28.88 3.23 9.83
CA VAL A 16 28.41 1.92 9.35
C VAL A 16 29.34 1.35 8.27
N GLN A 17 29.80 2.17 7.33
CA GLN A 17 30.81 1.77 6.33
C GLN A 17 32.12 1.31 6.97
N GLN A 18 32.61 2.01 8.00
CA GLN A 18 33.82 1.61 8.75
C GLN A 18 33.60 0.28 9.46
N GLN A 19 32.43 0.06 10.08
CA GLN A 19 32.06 -1.21 10.71
C GLN A 19 32.05 -2.36 9.70
N VAL A 20 31.42 -2.16 8.54
CA VAL A 20 31.37 -3.14 7.44
C VAL A 20 32.80 -3.44 6.94
N ALA A 21 33.63 -2.42 6.72
CA ALA A 21 35.04 -2.63 6.32
C ALA A 21 35.82 -3.46 7.34
N LEU A 22 35.58 -3.29 8.65
CA LEU A 22 36.15 -4.12 9.69
C LEU A 22 35.65 -5.58 9.66
N LEU A 23 34.40 -5.82 9.27
CA LEU A 23 33.86 -7.16 9.05
C LEU A 23 34.49 -7.82 7.82
N SER A 24 34.65 -7.09 6.73
CA SER A 24 35.29 -7.55 5.49
C SER A 24 36.78 -7.92 5.69
N THR A 25 37.48 -7.34 6.67
CA THR A 25 38.86 -7.78 7.00
C THR A 25 38.94 -9.23 7.52
N LYS A 26 37.78 -9.82 7.93
CA LYS A 26 37.68 -11.21 8.36
C LYS A 26 37.48 -12.20 7.21
N GLY A 27 37.40 -11.70 5.97
CA GLY A 27 37.12 -12.48 4.76
C GLY A 27 35.68 -12.32 4.26
N TRP A 28 35.35 -13.07 3.25
CA TRP A 28 34.02 -13.06 2.63
C TRP A 28 32.93 -13.53 3.61
N TYR A 29 31.78 -12.89 3.54
CA TYR A 29 30.65 -13.30 4.39
C TYR A 29 30.01 -14.61 3.90
N HIS A 30 29.61 -14.65 2.63
CA HIS A 30 29.11 -15.87 1.98
C HIS A 30 30.24 -16.60 1.28
N SER A 31 30.28 -17.92 1.37
CA SER A 31 31.09 -18.73 0.44
C SER A 31 30.46 -18.67 -0.96
N ILE A 32 31.29 -18.65 -1.99
CA ILE A 32 30.86 -18.54 -3.40
C ILE A 32 31.38 -19.72 -4.20
N GLU A 33 30.48 -20.45 -4.88
CA GLU A 33 30.86 -21.51 -5.86
C GLU A 33 31.20 -20.87 -7.19
N LEU A 34 32.36 -21.19 -7.73
CA LEU A 34 32.83 -20.74 -9.05
C LEU A 34 32.47 -21.73 -10.14
N PRO A 35 32.44 -21.30 -11.43
CA PRO A 35 32.09 -22.18 -12.54
C PRO A 35 32.98 -23.43 -12.73
N ASP A 36 34.20 -23.38 -12.25
CA ASP A 36 35.15 -24.52 -12.28
C ASP A 36 34.95 -25.51 -11.13
N GLY A 37 33.96 -25.24 -10.23
CA GLY A 37 33.68 -26.07 -9.07
C GLY A 37 34.51 -25.72 -7.83
N SER A 38 35.44 -24.78 -7.92
CA SER A 38 36.16 -24.28 -6.74
C SER A 38 35.25 -23.36 -5.88
N VAL A 39 35.61 -23.18 -4.63
CA VAL A 39 34.81 -22.39 -3.67
C VAL A 39 35.71 -21.33 -3.03
N VAL A 40 35.29 -20.07 -3.17
CA VAL A 40 35.82 -19.00 -2.34
C VAL A 40 35.17 -19.15 -0.94
N GLN A 41 35.99 -19.39 0.07
CA GLN A 41 35.51 -19.64 1.43
C GLN A 41 35.09 -18.32 2.10
N GLY A 42 33.86 -18.32 2.59
CA GLY A 42 33.29 -17.23 3.43
C GLY A 42 33.03 -17.70 4.86
N MET A 43 32.51 -16.79 5.67
CA MET A 43 32.11 -17.09 7.07
C MET A 43 30.94 -18.08 7.10
N ILE A 44 30.05 -18.04 6.13
CA ILE A 44 28.93 -18.98 5.99
C ILE A 44 29.20 -19.90 4.80
N GLY A 45 29.26 -21.19 5.10
CA GLY A 45 29.51 -22.23 4.11
C GLY A 45 28.34 -22.49 3.17
N ILE A 46 28.62 -23.03 1.98
CA ILE A 46 27.62 -23.29 0.91
C ILE A 46 26.46 -24.15 1.39
N ASP A 47 26.73 -25.21 2.16
CA ASP A 47 25.67 -26.11 2.64
C ASP A 47 24.69 -25.38 3.60
N ALA A 48 25.20 -24.51 4.45
CA ALA A 48 24.37 -23.71 5.34
C ALA A 48 23.51 -22.70 4.55
N LEU A 49 24.08 -22.07 3.51
CA LEU A 49 23.36 -21.16 2.63
C LEU A 49 22.24 -21.89 1.86
N LYS A 50 22.56 -23.06 1.28
CA LYS A 50 21.58 -23.92 0.60
C LYS A 50 20.48 -24.40 1.55
N ALA A 51 20.82 -24.81 2.76
CA ALA A 51 19.84 -25.24 3.76
C ALA A 51 18.89 -24.09 4.18
N ARG A 52 19.43 -22.89 4.39
CA ARG A 52 18.64 -21.69 4.69
C ARG A 52 17.69 -21.35 3.56
N LEU A 53 18.16 -21.36 2.32
CA LEU A 53 17.33 -21.08 1.14
C LEU A 53 16.26 -22.15 0.93
N ALA A 54 16.56 -23.42 1.17
CA ALA A 54 15.64 -24.55 1.02
C ALA A 54 14.47 -24.51 2.03
N ALA A 55 14.58 -23.72 3.11
CA ALA A 55 13.47 -23.49 4.04
C ALA A 55 12.34 -22.67 3.41
N PHE A 56 12.57 -22.01 2.30
CA PHE A 56 11.58 -21.24 1.57
C PHE A 56 11.08 -21.96 0.32
N PRO A 57 9.79 -21.84 -0.04
CA PRO A 57 9.22 -22.46 -1.23
C PRO A 57 9.58 -21.68 -2.52
N ILE A 58 10.88 -21.42 -2.73
CA ILE A 58 11.39 -20.75 -3.93
C ILE A 58 11.47 -21.79 -5.05
N PRO A 59 10.86 -21.55 -6.23
CA PRO A 59 10.92 -22.49 -7.34
C PRO A 59 12.36 -22.83 -7.76
N ALA A 60 12.58 -24.08 -8.15
CA ALA A 60 13.88 -24.52 -8.67
C ALA A 60 14.17 -23.93 -10.06
N ASP A 61 13.15 -23.73 -10.88
CA ASP A 61 13.21 -23.06 -12.17
C ASP A 61 12.56 -21.67 -12.07
N LEU A 62 13.33 -20.65 -12.36
CA LEU A 62 12.94 -19.24 -12.37
C LEU A 62 13.05 -18.61 -13.76
N THR A 63 13.10 -19.44 -14.82
CA THR A 63 13.16 -18.96 -16.19
C THR A 63 12.02 -17.99 -16.49
N GLY A 64 12.38 -16.80 -17.02
CA GLY A 64 11.45 -15.74 -17.34
C GLY A 64 10.90 -14.97 -16.13
N LYS A 65 11.40 -15.24 -14.92
CA LYS A 65 11.05 -14.53 -13.68
C LYS A 65 12.03 -13.41 -13.41
N ARG A 66 11.51 -12.30 -12.88
CA ARG A 66 12.33 -11.23 -12.31
C ARG A 66 12.43 -11.42 -10.80
N VAL A 67 13.66 -11.39 -10.29
CA VAL A 67 13.96 -11.52 -8.85
C VAL A 67 14.73 -10.31 -8.38
N LEU A 68 14.34 -9.76 -7.21
CA LEU A 68 15.12 -8.76 -6.50
C LEU A 68 15.73 -9.41 -5.25
N ASP A 69 17.02 -9.20 -5.05
CA ASP A 69 17.75 -9.53 -3.82
C ASP A 69 18.11 -8.24 -3.10
N VAL A 70 17.55 -8.03 -1.91
CA VAL A 70 17.69 -6.81 -1.11
C VAL A 70 18.59 -7.07 0.08
N GLY A 71 19.65 -6.25 0.21
CA GLY A 71 20.73 -6.50 1.17
C GLY A 71 21.61 -7.66 0.69
N ALA A 72 22.02 -7.61 -0.57
CA ALA A 72 22.66 -8.72 -1.25
C ALA A 72 24.04 -9.08 -0.67
N TRP A 73 24.70 -8.14 0.02
CA TRP A 73 26.04 -8.30 0.60
C TRP A 73 27.04 -8.87 -0.44
N THR A 74 27.58 -10.09 -0.20
CA THR A 74 28.54 -10.73 -1.12
C THR A 74 27.89 -11.53 -2.25
N GLY A 75 26.54 -11.49 -2.39
CA GLY A 75 25.80 -11.87 -3.58
C GLY A 75 25.40 -13.33 -3.74
N TRP A 76 25.65 -14.22 -2.79
CA TRP A 76 25.37 -15.65 -2.98
C TRP A 76 23.89 -15.92 -3.39
N CYS A 77 22.94 -15.26 -2.73
CA CYS A 77 21.52 -15.43 -3.08
C CYS A 77 21.22 -14.94 -4.50
N SER A 78 21.78 -13.79 -4.88
CA SER A 78 21.63 -13.24 -6.23
C SER A 78 22.12 -14.22 -7.31
N PHE A 79 23.31 -14.77 -7.15
CA PHE A 79 23.90 -15.72 -8.10
C PHE A 79 23.16 -17.07 -8.12
N GLU A 80 22.62 -17.51 -6.98
CA GLU A 80 21.77 -18.70 -6.92
C GLU A 80 20.45 -18.51 -7.70
N MET A 81 19.80 -17.33 -7.60
CA MET A 81 18.60 -17.04 -8.37
C MET A 81 18.90 -16.94 -9.87
N GLU A 82 20.02 -16.31 -10.24
CA GLU A 82 20.49 -16.28 -11.63
C GLU A 82 20.73 -17.71 -12.16
N ARG A 83 21.38 -18.58 -11.40
CA ARG A 83 21.61 -19.99 -11.78
C ARG A 83 20.31 -20.77 -11.97
N ARG A 84 19.22 -20.39 -11.31
CA ARG A 84 17.86 -20.92 -11.52
C ARG A 84 17.16 -20.31 -12.75
N GLY A 85 17.81 -19.43 -13.50
CA GLY A 85 17.28 -18.83 -14.73
C GLY A 85 16.55 -17.51 -14.57
N ALA A 86 16.59 -16.87 -13.38
CA ALA A 86 15.98 -15.58 -13.16
C ALA A 86 16.75 -14.43 -13.79
N GLN A 87 16.02 -13.35 -14.13
CA GLN A 87 16.58 -12.03 -14.32
C GLN A 87 16.71 -11.37 -12.96
N VAL A 88 17.92 -11.18 -12.44
CA VAL A 88 18.17 -10.75 -11.09
C VAL A 88 18.62 -9.29 -11.05
N VAL A 89 18.01 -8.52 -10.17
CA VAL A 89 18.53 -7.24 -9.66
C VAL A 89 18.95 -7.47 -8.22
N ALA A 90 20.15 -7.01 -7.87
CA ALA A 90 20.66 -7.03 -6.51
C ALA A 90 20.82 -5.59 -6.01
N VAL A 91 20.36 -5.29 -4.81
CA VAL A 91 20.52 -3.96 -4.23
C VAL A 91 21.13 -4.04 -2.83
N ASP A 92 21.94 -3.06 -2.53
CA ASP A 92 22.46 -2.82 -1.19
C ASP A 92 22.63 -1.31 -0.95
N CYS A 93 22.57 -0.86 0.30
CA CYS A 93 22.81 0.56 0.64
C CYS A 93 24.29 0.93 0.65
N ILE A 94 25.18 -0.07 0.66
CA ILE A 94 26.63 0.04 0.64
C ILE A 94 27.17 -0.81 -0.49
N GLU A 95 28.21 -0.35 -1.17
CA GLU A 95 28.91 -1.12 -2.19
C GLU A 95 29.86 -2.12 -1.53
N PHE A 96 29.76 -3.40 -1.94
CA PHE A 96 30.65 -4.47 -1.52
C PHE A 96 31.57 -4.88 -2.68
N GLU A 97 32.89 -4.68 -2.51
CA GLU A 97 33.89 -5.11 -3.48
C GLU A 97 33.86 -6.62 -3.70
N GLU A 98 33.57 -7.40 -2.66
CA GLU A 98 33.43 -8.85 -2.71
C GLU A 98 32.28 -9.28 -3.64
N PHE A 99 31.17 -8.53 -3.67
CA PHE A 99 30.10 -8.77 -4.64
C PHE A 99 30.62 -8.58 -6.06
N ARG A 100 31.30 -7.46 -6.33
CA ARG A 100 31.82 -7.17 -7.68
C ARG A 100 32.88 -8.14 -8.11
N GLU A 101 33.70 -8.61 -7.19
CA GLU A 101 34.70 -9.64 -7.45
C GLU A 101 34.05 -10.98 -7.78
N ALA A 102 33.09 -11.46 -6.97
CA ALA A 102 32.32 -12.66 -7.25
C ALA A 102 31.60 -12.58 -8.60
N HIS A 103 30.95 -11.44 -8.88
CA HIS A 103 30.25 -11.18 -10.12
C HIS A 103 31.16 -11.35 -11.32
N ARG A 104 32.41 -10.81 -11.28
CA ARG A 104 33.40 -10.98 -12.34
C ARG A 104 33.91 -12.43 -12.46
N MET A 105 34.16 -13.07 -11.32
CA MET A 105 34.69 -14.47 -11.32
C MET A 105 33.66 -15.46 -11.83
N ILE A 106 32.39 -15.27 -11.57
CA ILE A 106 31.29 -16.11 -12.06
C ILE A 106 30.93 -15.78 -13.51
N GLY A 107 31.20 -14.57 -13.98
CA GLY A 107 30.69 -14.07 -15.25
C GLY A 107 29.20 -13.75 -15.20
N SER A 108 28.71 -13.32 -14.05
CA SER A 108 27.30 -13.07 -13.76
C SER A 108 26.72 -11.90 -14.56
N GLN A 109 25.43 -11.94 -14.83
CA GLN A 109 24.64 -10.87 -15.47
C GLN A 109 23.71 -10.16 -14.47
N VAL A 110 23.84 -10.40 -13.18
CA VAL A 110 23.07 -9.73 -12.12
C VAL A 110 23.28 -8.22 -12.20
N ASP A 111 22.20 -7.45 -12.21
CA ASP A 111 22.23 -5.98 -12.19
C ASP A 111 22.39 -5.52 -10.73
N TYR A 112 23.63 -5.20 -10.34
CA TYR A 112 23.96 -4.77 -8.97
C TYR A 112 23.91 -3.24 -8.86
N ARG A 113 23.05 -2.75 -7.96
CA ARG A 113 22.81 -1.32 -7.71
C ARG A 113 23.02 -0.95 -6.26
N ILE A 114 23.55 0.23 -6.03
CA ILE A 114 23.64 0.83 -4.69
C ILE A 114 22.40 1.69 -4.49
N LEU A 115 21.48 1.20 -3.64
CA LEU A 115 20.18 1.81 -3.43
C LEU A 115 19.68 1.47 -2.02
N ASP A 116 19.14 2.47 -1.30
CA ASP A 116 18.52 2.25 -0.01
C ASP A 116 17.14 1.59 -0.14
N VAL A 117 16.74 0.79 0.86
CA VAL A 117 15.42 0.14 0.89
C VAL A 117 14.28 1.18 0.81
N GLU A 118 14.44 2.34 1.44
CA GLU A 118 13.42 3.40 1.44
C GLU A 118 13.23 4.04 0.05
N GLU A 119 14.19 3.88 -0.87
CA GLU A 119 14.14 4.37 -2.25
C GLU A 119 13.51 3.37 -3.23
N LEU A 120 13.21 2.14 -2.78
CA LEU A 120 12.62 1.11 -3.61
C LEU A 120 11.17 1.45 -3.96
N MET A 121 10.93 1.78 -5.21
CA MET A 121 9.61 2.10 -5.76
C MET A 121 9.42 1.42 -7.10
N PRO A 122 8.18 1.11 -7.52
CA PRO A 122 7.91 0.55 -8.85
C PRO A 122 8.50 1.38 -10.00
N ASP A 123 8.54 2.70 -9.86
CA ASP A 123 9.08 3.61 -10.88
C ASP A 123 10.61 3.58 -10.94
N SER A 124 11.31 3.23 -9.84
CA SER A 124 12.78 3.21 -9.78
C SER A 124 13.38 1.86 -10.17
N VAL A 125 12.74 0.76 -9.78
CA VAL A 125 13.29 -0.60 -9.98
C VAL A 125 12.35 -1.53 -10.75
N GLY A 126 11.09 -1.15 -10.96
CA GLY A 126 10.03 -1.97 -11.54
C GLY A 126 9.43 -2.97 -10.54
N LEU A 127 8.65 -3.92 -11.07
CA LEU A 127 8.01 -4.98 -10.28
C LEU A 127 8.78 -6.30 -10.45
N PHE A 128 8.79 -7.12 -9.39
CA PHE A 128 9.47 -8.41 -9.34
C PHE A 128 8.49 -9.53 -9.01
N ASP A 129 8.62 -10.67 -9.69
CA ASP A 129 7.84 -11.87 -9.39
C ASP A 129 8.18 -12.37 -7.98
N TYR A 130 9.47 -12.33 -7.61
CA TYR A 130 9.95 -12.69 -6.27
C TYR A 130 10.91 -11.64 -5.73
N VAL A 131 10.82 -11.39 -4.43
CA VAL A 131 11.71 -10.50 -3.68
C VAL A 131 12.32 -11.28 -2.53
N LEU A 132 13.64 -11.30 -2.42
CA LEU A 132 14.39 -11.81 -1.28
C LEU A 132 14.72 -10.63 -0.36
N PHE A 133 14.32 -10.74 0.91
CA PHE A 133 14.56 -9.72 1.94
C PHE A 133 15.09 -10.42 3.20
N PHE A 134 16.36 -10.82 3.13
CA PHE A 134 16.99 -11.66 4.13
C PHE A 134 18.02 -10.89 4.95
N GLY A 135 17.82 -10.86 6.26
CA GLY A 135 18.79 -10.27 7.18
C GLY A 135 18.82 -8.74 7.18
N VAL A 136 17.77 -8.06 6.68
CA VAL A 136 17.77 -6.60 6.51
C VAL A 136 16.85 -5.88 7.50
N LEU A 137 15.71 -6.47 7.86
CA LEU A 137 14.64 -5.79 8.59
C LEU A 137 15.12 -5.09 9.89
N TYR A 138 15.97 -5.74 10.64
CA TYR A 138 16.47 -5.22 11.93
C TYR A 138 17.51 -4.10 11.79
N HIS A 139 18.06 -3.87 10.59
CA HIS A 139 18.92 -2.73 10.25
C HIS A 139 18.15 -1.47 9.89
N LEU A 140 16.83 -1.56 9.66
CA LEU A 140 16.03 -0.42 9.23
C LEU A 140 15.58 0.42 10.42
N ARG A 141 15.74 1.75 10.32
CA ARG A 141 15.16 2.69 11.29
C ARG A 141 13.64 2.74 11.19
N ASN A 142 13.10 2.55 9.99
CA ASN A 142 11.68 2.53 9.68
C ASN A 142 11.27 1.14 9.14
N PRO A 143 11.22 0.09 9.97
CA PRO A 143 11.03 -1.28 9.50
C PRO A 143 9.68 -1.49 8.80
N LEU A 144 8.61 -0.80 9.22
CA LEU A 144 7.32 -0.86 8.53
C LEU A 144 7.39 -0.21 7.15
N LEU A 145 7.99 0.97 7.02
CA LEU A 145 8.20 1.63 5.73
C LEU A 145 9.02 0.76 4.78
N GLY A 146 10.10 0.13 5.28
CA GLY A 146 10.89 -0.81 4.48
C GLY A 146 10.05 -1.95 3.93
N LEU A 147 9.23 -2.59 4.76
CA LEU A 147 8.32 -3.66 4.31
C LEU A 147 7.23 -3.15 3.35
N GLU A 148 6.73 -1.93 3.51
CA GLU A 148 5.81 -1.30 2.55
C GLU A 148 6.48 -1.11 1.17
N ARG A 149 7.77 -0.71 1.15
CA ARG A 149 8.57 -0.64 -0.09
C ARG A 149 8.73 -2.02 -0.73
N ILE A 150 9.09 -3.02 0.07
CA ILE A 150 9.18 -4.41 -0.40
C ILE A 150 7.83 -4.89 -0.96
N CYS A 151 6.73 -4.62 -0.25
CA CYS A 151 5.39 -4.96 -0.73
C CYS A 151 5.05 -4.26 -2.05
N ALA A 152 5.37 -2.96 -2.19
CA ALA A 152 5.06 -2.15 -3.37
C ALA A 152 5.71 -2.67 -4.66
N ILE A 153 6.93 -3.21 -4.57
CA ILE A 153 7.68 -3.75 -5.71
C ILE A 153 7.49 -5.24 -5.93
N THR A 154 6.79 -5.92 -5.02
CA THR A 154 6.48 -7.35 -5.14
C THR A 154 5.22 -7.56 -5.98
N LYS A 155 5.32 -8.34 -7.05
CA LYS A 155 4.19 -8.74 -7.89
C LYS A 155 3.47 -9.97 -7.34
N ASP A 156 4.22 -10.97 -6.87
CA ASP A 156 3.66 -12.24 -6.37
C ASP A 156 4.08 -12.51 -4.91
N THR A 157 5.37 -12.80 -4.68
CA THR A 157 5.84 -13.30 -3.38
C THR A 157 7.13 -12.61 -2.94
N ALA A 158 7.17 -12.15 -1.69
CA ALA A 158 8.39 -11.81 -0.99
C ALA A 158 8.73 -12.89 0.03
N PHE A 159 10.02 -13.23 0.12
CA PHE A 159 10.58 -14.09 1.14
C PHE A 159 11.33 -13.20 2.13
N VAL A 160 10.84 -13.13 3.35
CA VAL A 160 11.36 -12.26 4.40
C VAL A 160 12.03 -13.10 5.47
N GLU A 161 13.26 -12.75 5.83
CA GLU A 161 13.95 -13.37 6.94
C GLU A 161 14.54 -12.29 7.84
N SER A 162 14.37 -12.46 9.15
CA SER A 162 14.84 -11.48 10.12
C SER A 162 15.33 -12.16 11.40
N PHE A 163 16.20 -11.45 12.12
CA PHE A 163 16.41 -11.69 13.53
C PHE A 163 15.08 -11.56 14.28
N VAL A 164 14.86 -12.42 15.28
CA VAL A 164 13.70 -12.40 16.19
C VAL A 164 14.13 -12.61 17.62
N THR A 165 13.37 -12.06 18.57
CA THR A 165 13.70 -12.10 20.01
C THR A 165 13.24 -13.38 20.70
N ASP A 166 12.38 -14.17 20.05
CA ASP A 166 11.72 -15.35 20.62
C ASP A 166 11.61 -16.52 19.64
N ASP A 167 10.99 -17.59 20.08
CA ASP A 167 10.72 -18.82 19.31
C ASP A 167 9.28 -18.89 18.73
N GLY A 168 8.51 -17.81 18.83
CA GLY A 168 7.11 -17.73 18.40
C GLY A 168 6.11 -17.82 19.56
N SER A 169 6.56 -17.99 20.79
CA SER A 169 5.71 -18.09 21.99
C SER A 169 5.39 -16.73 22.62
N ALA A 170 6.20 -15.70 22.34
CA ALA A 170 6.01 -14.37 22.92
C ALA A 170 4.87 -13.59 22.24
N PRO A 171 4.25 -12.63 22.95
CA PRO A 171 3.28 -11.72 22.36
C PRO A 171 3.91 -10.83 21.29
N CYS A 172 3.07 -10.16 20.51
CA CYS A 172 3.51 -9.18 19.51
C CYS A 172 4.21 -8.01 20.20
N ALA A 173 5.54 -7.98 20.13
CA ALA A 173 6.41 -6.97 20.73
C ALA A 173 7.66 -6.74 19.88
N MET A 174 8.30 -5.60 20.04
CA MET A 174 9.54 -5.27 19.37
C MET A 174 10.50 -4.60 20.35
N GLU A 175 11.70 -5.14 20.50
CA GLU A 175 12.78 -4.55 21.27
C GLU A 175 13.48 -3.47 20.44
N PHE A 176 13.87 -2.39 21.08
CA PHE A 176 14.71 -1.33 20.51
C PHE A 176 16.12 -1.42 21.07
N TYR A 177 17.11 -1.28 20.20
CA TYR A 177 18.53 -1.27 20.54
C TYR A 177 19.10 0.12 20.24
N GLU A 178 19.64 0.77 21.27
CA GLU A 178 20.13 2.15 21.17
C GLU A 178 21.53 2.21 20.59
N THR A 179 22.35 1.20 20.83
CA THR A 179 23.77 1.18 20.48
C THR A 179 24.14 -0.13 19.77
N ASN A 180 24.93 -1.00 20.42
CA ASN A 180 25.50 -2.21 19.83
C ASN A 180 25.07 -3.49 20.58
N GLU A 181 23.94 -3.45 21.26
CA GLU A 181 23.43 -4.55 22.08
C GLU A 181 23.14 -5.80 21.25
N LEU A 182 22.71 -5.63 20.01
CA LEU A 182 22.48 -6.74 19.10
C LEU A 182 23.70 -7.01 18.23
N GLY A 183 24.43 -8.08 18.57
CA GLY A 183 25.54 -8.58 17.76
C GLY A 183 26.76 -7.66 17.67
N GLY A 184 26.86 -6.65 18.53
CA GLY A 184 27.96 -5.69 18.52
C GLY A 184 27.91 -4.67 17.37
N GLN A 185 26.79 -4.57 16.65
CA GLN A 185 26.63 -3.71 15.48
C GLN A 185 25.75 -2.50 15.82
N ILE A 186 26.19 -1.30 15.42
CA ILE A 186 25.52 -0.03 15.72
C ILE A 186 24.32 0.26 14.83
N ASP A 187 24.13 -0.49 13.79
CA ASP A 187 23.04 -0.39 12.82
C ASP A 187 21.93 -1.44 13.01
N ASN A 188 21.98 -2.18 14.10
CA ASN A 188 20.92 -3.08 14.52
C ASN A 188 19.95 -2.32 15.43
N TRP A 189 18.79 -1.89 14.90
CA TRP A 189 17.86 -1.01 15.61
C TRP A 189 16.75 -1.75 16.35
N PHE A 190 16.27 -2.87 15.80
CA PHE A 190 15.07 -3.53 16.29
C PHE A 190 15.20 -5.05 16.32
N GLY A 191 14.60 -5.65 17.36
CA GLY A 191 14.35 -7.08 17.45
C GLY A 191 12.86 -7.36 17.60
N PRO A 192 12.15 -7.68 16.52
CA PRO A 192 10.74 -8.08 16.63
C PRO A 192 10.61 -9.48 17.23
N SER A 193 9.52 -9.74 17.96
CA SER A 193 9.04 -11.11 18.18
C SER A 193 8.58 -11.72 16.85
N VAL A 194 8.50 -13.05 16.77
CA VAL A 194 7.99 -13.74 15.57
C VAL A 194 6.61 -13.22 15.16
N GLN A 195 5.72 -13.02 16.16
CA GLN A 195 4.38 -12.47 15.90
C GLN A 195 4.43 -11.03 15.42
N CYS A 196 5.35 -10.21 15.92
CA CYS A 196 5.53 -8.84 15.50
C CYS A 196 6.06 -8.76 14.06
N ALA A 197 7.05 -9.56 13.70
CA ALA A 197 7.58 -9.62 12.33
C ALA A 197 6.48 -10.01 11.33
N ALA A 198 5.66 -11.02 11.65
CA ALA A 198 4.50 -11.39 10.83
C ALA A 198 3.44 -10.29 10.74
N ALA A 199 3.19 -9.56 11.85
CA ALA A 199 2.24 -8.45 11.88
C ALA A 199 2.73 -7.27 11.04
N LEU A 200 4.02 -6.93 11.09
CA LEU A 200 4.63 -5.91 10.24
C LEU A 200 4.46 -6.24 8.75
N CYS A 201 4.70 -7.49 8.35
CA CYS A 201 4.48 -7.91 6.96
C CYS A 201 3.01 -7.77 6.53
N ARG A 202 2.04 -8.13 7.40
CA ARG A 202 0.60 -7.92 7.10
C ARG A 202 0.24 -6.44 7.02
N SER A 203 0.76 -5.63 7.95
CA SER A 203 0.52 -4.18 7.97
C SER A 203 1.11 -3.48 6.75
N ALA A 204 2.22 -3.99 6.21
CA ALA A 204 2.82 -3.51 4.96
C ALA A 204 1.98 -3.80 3.70
N GLY A 205 0.93 -4.63 3.80
CA GLY A 205 -0.01 -4.90 2.71
C GLY A 205 0.08 -6.29 2.09
N PHE A 206 0.85 -7.21 2.67
CA PHE A 206 0.83 -8.60 2.21
C PHE A 206 -0.45 -9.32 2.65
N ALA A 207 -1.16 -9.91 1.70
CA ALA A 207 -2.42 -10.60 1.95
C ALA A 207 -2.24 -11.87 2.80
N ARG A 208 -1.15 -12.62 2.56
CA ARG A 208 -0.83 -13.84 3.30
C ARG A 208 0.61 -13.81 3.77
N VAL A 209 0.78 -14.10 5.06
CA VAL A 209 2.10 -14.21 5.69
C VAL A 209 2.17 -15.55 6.40
N ASN A 210 3.02 -16.44 5.89
CA ASN A 210 3.19 -17.79 6.39
C ASN A 210 4.58 -17.93 7.01
N LEU A 211 4.64 -18.30 8.27
CA LEU A 211 5.89 -18.67 8.95
C LEU A 211 6.42 -19.96 8.33
N GLN A 212 7.68 -19.96 7.91
CA GLN A 212 8.37 -21.11 7.35
C GLN A 212 9.22 -21.85 8.39
N TYR A 213 9.94 -21.09 9.20
CA TYR A 213 10.77 -21.63 10.26
C TYR A 213 11.05 -20.59 11.35
N VAL A 214 11.42 -21.07 12.51
CA VAL A 214 12.10 -20.32 13.56
C VAL A 214 13.28 -21.16 14.02
N ALA A 215 14.49 -20.64 13.91
CA ALA A 215 15.70 -21.30 14.34
C ALA A 215 16.80 -20.27 14.65
N GLU A 216 17.58 -20.50 15.70
CA GLU A 216 18.77 -19.70 16.03
C GLU A 216 18.49 -18.18 16.11
N ARG A 217 17.36 -17.79 16.70
CA ARG A 217 16.87 -16.40 16.78
C ARG A 217 16.64 -15.76 15.42
N ARG A 218 16.29 -16.54 14.42
CA ARG A 218 15.88 -16.09 13.10
C ARG A 218 14.55 -16.71 12.72
N ALA A 219 13.73 -15.96 12.03
CA ALA A 219 12.44 -16.44 11.50
C ALA A 219 12.32 -16.09 10.02
N GLY A 220 11.79 -17.05 9.25
CA GLY A 220 11.53 -16.91 7.83
C GLY A 220 10.04 -16.88 7.52
N PHE A 221 9.62 -16.00 6.64
CA PHE A 221 8.23 -15.80 6.23
C PHE A 221 8.09 -15.80 4.73
N THR A 222 7.05 -16.44 4.23
CA THR A 222 6.58 -16.29 2.86
C THR A 222 5.41 -15.32 2.84
N CYS A 223 5.60 -14.18 2.18
CA CYS A 223 4.65 -13.06 2.13
C CYS A 223 4.07 -12.95 0.71
N ARG A 224 2.76 -13.17 0.54
CA ARG A 224 2.11 -13.17 -0.78
C ARG A 224 1.19 -11.98 -0.96
N ARG A 225 1.20 -11.44 -2.18
CA ARG A 225 0.33 -10.32 -2.58
C ARG A 225 -1.12 -10.72 -2.82
N SER A 226 -1.39 -11.98 -3.07
CA SER A 226 -2.74 -12.48 -3.38
C SER A 226 -3.31 -13.34 -2.27
N TRP A 227 -4.65 -13.36 -2.14
CA TRP A 227 -5.35 -14.36 -1.34
C TRP A 227 -5.22 -15.74 -1.96
N GLN A 228 -5.59 -16.77 -1.18
CA GLN A 228 -5.87 -18.09 -1.76
C GLN A 228 -6.99 -17.97 -2.80
N PRO A 229 -7.01 -18.80 -3.85
CA PRO A 229 -8.12 -18.84 -4.79
C PRO A 229 -9.46 -18.96 -4.07
N ALA A 230 -10.53 -18.42 -4.66
CA ALA A 230 -11.87 -18.63 -4.16
C ALA A 230 -12.20 -20.14 -4.16
N PRO A 231 -13.03 -20.61 -3.23
CA PRO A 231 -13.45 -22.01 -3.20
C PRO A 231 -14.15 -22.38 -4.51
N ARG A 232 -13.90 -23.60 -5.01
CA ARG A 232 -14.56 -24.10 -6.21
C ARG A 232 -16.06 -24.33 -5.99
N GLU A 233 -16.41 -24.74 -4.79
CA GLU A 233 -17.77 -24.97 -4.33
C GLU A 233 -18.03 -24.08 -3.10
N PRO A 234 -18.51 -22.84 -3.31
CA PRO A 234 -18.81 -21.93 -2.22
C PRO A 234 -19.90 -22.48 -1.32
N THR A 235 -19.68 -22.41 -0.01
CA THR A 235 -20.66 -22.80 1.01
C THR A 235 -21.41 -21.61 1.58
N GLU A 236 -20.93 -20.39 1.30
CA GLU A 236 -21.53 -19.14 1.71
C GLU A 236 -21.95 -18.30 0.49
N PRO A 237 -23.03 -17.50 0.60
CA PRO A 237 -23.44 -16.59 -0.46
C PRO A 237 -22.39 -15.51 -0.69
N ALA A 238 -22.22 -15.11 -1.95
CA ALA A 238 -21.35 -13.99 -2.29
C ALA A 238 -21.86 -12.70 -1.67
N PRO A 239 -20.99 -11.89 -1.06
CA PRO A 239 -21.36 -10.55 -0.61
C PRO A 239 -21.78 -9.65 -1.78
N LEU A 240 -22.61 -8.66 -1.52
CA LEU A 240 -22.96 -7.60 -2.48
C LEU A 240 -22.22 -6.31 -2.11
N LEU A 241 -21.23 -5.96 -2.92
CA LEU A 241 -20.47 -4.70 -2.77
C LEU A 241 -21.27 -3.54 -3.40
N TYR A 242 -21.59 -2.51 -2.62
CA TYR A 242 -22.35 -1.39 -3.13
C TYR A 242 -21.62 -0.04 -3.02
N SER A 243 -20.51 0.05 -2.28
CA SER A 243 -19.69 1.26 -2.23
C SER A 243 -18.25 0.95 -1.79
N ALA A 244 -17.29 1.68 -2.36
CA ALA A 244 -15.91 1.72 -1.91
C ALA A 244 -15.41 3.16 -2.05
N VAL A 245 -15.21 3.87 -0.95
CA VAL A 245 -14.94 5.31 -0.92
C VAL A 245 -13.77 5.66 -0.02
N ASN A 246 -13.14 6.78 -0.33
CA ASN A 246 -12.10 7.39 0.48
C ASN A 246 -12.70 7.88 1.80
N ASN A 247 -12.10 7.49 2.93
CA ASN A 247 -12.56 7.85 4.27
C ASN A 247 -12.57 9.35 4.56
N ARG A 248 -11.79 10.15 3.82
CA ARG A 248 -11.66 11.59 4.04
C ARG A 248 -12.58 12.42 3.15
N THR A 249 -12.78 11.96 1.93
CA THR A 249 -13.45 12.75 0.88
C THR A 249 -14.79 12.16 0.47
N ASN A 250 -15.09 10.91 0.89
CA ASN A 250 -16.27 10.14 0.46
C ASN A 250 -16.41 10.01 -1.07
N ASP A 251 -15.31 10.18 -1.79
CA ASP A 251 -15.24 9.92 -3.22
C ASP A 251 -14.46 8.61 -3.51
N ILE A 252 -14.29 8.29 -4.77
CA ILE A 252 -13.57 7.09 -5.22
C ILE A 252 -12.09 7.36 -5.56
N GLN A 253 -11.58 8.57 -5.25
CA GLN A 253 -10.21 8.99 -5.58
C GLN A 253 -9.29 8.82 -4.39
N PHE A 254 -8.10 8.30 -4.66
CA PHE A 254 -7.06 8.01 -3.66
C PHE A 254 -5.73 8.57 -4.12
N HIS A 255 -4.96 9.12 -3.18
CA HIS A 255 -3.66 9.71 -3.45
C HIS A 255 -2.57 8.86 -2.81
N PRO A 256 -1.61 8.34 -3.58
CA PRO A 256 -0.49 7.58 -3.04
C PRO A 256 0.31 8.41 -2.02
N GLY A 257 0.70 7.78 -0.92
CA GLY A 257 1.48 8.41 0.14
C GLY A 257 0.70 9.32 1.09
N LYS A 258 -0.62 9.46 0.91
CA LYS A 258 -1.52 10.02 1.92
C LYS A 258 -2.07 8.91 2.80
N ASP A 259 -2.28 9.24 4.08
CA ASP A 259 -2.92 8.34 5.04
C ASP A 259 -4.45 8.28 4.75
N GLU A 260 -4.79 7.61 3.66
CA GLU A 260 -6.14 7.44 3.16
C GLU A 260 -6.54 5.96 3.25
N TYR A 261 -7.79 5.73 3.66
CA TYR A 261 -8.37 4.39 3.78
C TYR A 261 -9.50 4.23 2.78
N ILE A 262 -9.64 3.04 2.25
CA ILE A 262 -10.82 2.64 1.49
C ILE A 262 -11.86 2.16 2.49
N CYS A 263 -13.02 2.81 2.55
CA CYS A 263 -14.19 2.33 3.27
C CYS A 263 -15.06 1.54 2.29
N VAL A 264 -15.10 0.23 2.47
CA VAL A 264 -15.89 -0.69 1.65
C VAL A 264 -17.21 -0.98 2.35
N TYR A 265 -18.33 -0.74 1.69
CA TYR A 265 -19.67 -1.00 2.21
C TYR A 265 -20.31 -2.14 1.41
N PHE A 266 -20.81 -3.15 2.11
CA PHE A 266 -21.34 -4.35 1.49
C PHE A 266 -22.46 -4.99 2.32
N ARG A 267 -23.26 -5.84 1.67
CA ARG A 267 -24.22 -6.74 2.34
C ARG A 267 -23.70 -8.15 2.33
N SER A 268 -23.89 -8.85 3.45
CA SER A 268 -23.59 -10.26 3.59
C SER A 268 -24.56 -10.90 4.56
N ALA A 269 -25.14 -12.04 4.16
CA ALA A 269 -25.99 -12.87 5.03
C ALA A 269 -25.16 -13.67 6.06
N VAL A 270 -23.82 -13.67 5.93
CA VAL A 270 -22.93 -14.38 6.84
C VAL A 270 -22.83 -13.57 8.15
N PRO A 271 -23.24 -14.15 9.29
CA PRO A 271 -23.19 -13.45 10.57
C PRO A 271 -21.76 -13.45 11.14
N GLY A 272 -21.47 -12.49 12.04
CA GLY A 272 -20.24 -12.50 12.83
C GLY A 272 -18.95 -12.32 12.02
N LEU A 273 -19.01 -11.65 10.88
CA LEU A 273 -17.82 -11.36 10.09
C LEU A 273 -16.79 -10.57 10.89
N THR A 274 -15.54 -10.95 10.77
CA THR A 274 -14.38 -10.25 11.30
C THR A 274 -13.46 -9.83 10.16
N ARG A 275 -12.47 -8.99 10.43
CA ARG A 275 -11.48 -8.63 9.43
C ARG A 275 -10.73 -9.85 8.88
N GLU A 276 -10.53 -10.88 9.70
CA GLU A 276 -9.83 -12.11 9.34
C GLU A 276 -10.66 -13.01 8.42
N SER A 277 -11.98 -12.89 8.44
CA SER A 277 -12.90 -13.66 7.56
C SER A 277 -13.02 -13.04 6.16
N LEU A 278 -12.64 -11.79 5.99
CA LEU A 278 -12.75 -11.07 4.71
C LEU A 278 -11.51 -11.27 3.82
N ARG A 279 -11.75 -11.35 2.53
CA ARG A 279 -10.75 -11.42 1.46
C ARG A 279 -11.07 -10.32 0.45
N ILE A 280 -10.57 -9.12 0.72
CA ILE A 280 -10.73 -7.96 -0.16
C ILE A 280 -9.53 -7.93 -1.11
N GLU A 281 -9.76 -7.67 -2.37
CA GLU A 281 -8.70 -7.52 -3.38
C GLU A 281 -8.94 -6.32 -4.26
N ILE A 282 -7.84 -5.77 -4.77
CA ILE A 282 -7.83 -4.69 -5.75
C ILE A 282 -6.94 -5.16 -6.89
N ASP A 283 -7.52 -5.37 -8.08
CA ASP A 283 -6.86 -5.95 -9.26
C ASP A 283 -6.09 -7.25 -8.99
N GLY A 284 -6.62 -8.10 -8.09
CA GLY A 284 -5.97 -9.36 -7.70
C GLY A 284 -4.92 -9.22 -6.59
N TYR A 285 -4.55 -8.01 -6.20
CA TYR A 285 -3.76 -7.79 -4.99
C TYR A 285 -4.67 -7.85 -3.77
N GLY A 286 -4.39 -8.76 -2.85
CA GLY A 286 -5.12 -8.86 -1.61
C GLY A 286 -4.84 -7.67 -0.70
N ALA A 287 -5.89 -7.08 -0.17
CA ALA A 287 -5.85 -5.94 0.75
C ALA A 287 -6.46 -6.36 2.09
N PRO A 288 -5.63 -6.62 3.12
CA PRO A 288 -6.12 -7.00 4.44
C PRO A 288 -7.01 -5.92 5.05
N ALA A 289 -8.18 -6.33 5.55
CA ALA A 289 -9.04 -5.42 6.28
C ALA A 289 -8.40 -5.03 7.63
N LEU A 290 -8.44 -3.75 7.96
CA LEU A 290 -8.03 -3.20 9.26
C LEU A 290 -9.11 -3.47 10.30
N VAL A 291 -10.36 -3.30 9.88
CA VAL A 291 -11.55 -3.49 10.70
C VAL A 291 -12.71 -3.98 9.83
N ALA A 292 -13.62 -4.75 10.44
CA ALA A 292 -14.93 -5.07 9.89
C ALA A 292 -15.96 -4.74 10.96
N VAL A 293 -16.98 -3.96 10.60
CA VAL A 293 -18.03 -3.49 11.52
C VAL A 293 -19.38 -3.81 10.94
N ASN A 294 -20.23 -4.44 11.76
CA ASN A 294 -21.64 -4.58 11.43
C ASN A 294 -22.35 -3.25 11.70
N LEU A 295 -22.95 -2.66 10.68
CA LEU A 295 -23.68 -1.41 10.78
C LEU A 295 -25.14 -1.64 11.24
N ARG A 296 -25.80 -2.61 10.60
CA ARG A 296 -27.16 -3.07 10.92
C ARG A 296 -27.51 -4.29 10.09
N ALA A 297 -28.25 -5.22 10.67
CA ALA A 297 -28.68 -6.45 9.99
C ALA A 297 -27.55 -7.08 9.15
N GLU A 298 -27.69 -7.14 7.83
CA GLU A 298 -26.70 -7.68 6.90
C GLU A 298 -25.73 -6.63 6.34
N GLU A 299 -25.80 -5.38 6.77
CA GLU A 299 -24.95 -4.30 6.28
C GLU A 299 -23.64 -4.19 7.06
N TRP A 300 -22.55 -4.19 6.33
CA TRP A 300 -21.20 -4.20 6.86
C TRP A 300 -20.33 -3.10 6.27
N GLN A 301 -19.37 -2.64 7.03
CA GLN A 301 -18.26 -1.79 6.59
C GLN A 301 -16.95 -2.50 6.89
N ALA A 302 -16.03 -2.47 5.93
CA ALA A 302 -14.63 -2.82 6.16
C ALA A 302 -13.74 -1.66 5.71
N ASN A 303 -12.69 -1.39 6.49
CA ASN A 303 -11.69 -0.38 6.13
C ASN A 303 -10.38 -1.09 5.79
N LEU A 304 -9.68 -0.59 4.79
CA LEU A 304 -8.39 -1.12 4.35
C LEU A 304 -7.51 0.01 3.81
N HIS A 305 -6.20 -0.19 3.84
CA HIS A 305 -5.27 0.69 3.14
C HIS A 305 -5.36 0.50 1.63
N VAL A 306 -5.06 1.55 0.89
CA VAL A 306 -4.77 1.41 -0.54
C VAL A 306 -3.52 0.54 -0.67
N PRO A 307 -3.57 -0.61 -1.39
CA PRO A 307 -2.40 -1.46 -1.51
C PRO A 307 -1.21 -0.71 -2.09
N PRO A 308 -0.02 -0.85 -1.51
CA PRO A 308 1.17 -0.20 -2.05
C PRO A 308 1.51 -0.75 -3.43
N GLY A 309 2.03 0.11 -4.31
CA GLY A 309 2.46 -0.26 -5.66
C GLY A 309 1.37 -0.28 -6.72
N LEU A 310 0.13 0.15 -6.42
CA LEU A 310 -0.88 0.38 -7.44
C LEU A 310 -0.45 1.55 -8.33
N SER A 311 -0.54 1.35 -9.65
CA SER A 311 -0.28 2.40 -10.63
C SER A 311 -1.41 3.45 -10.61
N PRO A 312 -1.16 4.69 -11.05
CA PRO A 312 -2.26 5.62 -11.28
C PRO A 312 -3.26 5.09 -12.29
N GLY A 313 -4.56 5.26 -12.02
CA GLY A 313 -5.62 4.80 -12.91
C GLY A 313 -6.83 4.22 -12.18
N ARG A 314 -7.67 3.51 -12.93
CA ARG A 314 -8.86 2.83 -12.43
C ARG A 314 -8.49 1.43 -11.98
N HIS A 315 -9.05 1.01 -10.83
CA HIS A 315 -8.84 -0.29 -10.21
C HIS A 315 -10.15 -0.91 -9.77
N GLU A 316 -10.27 -2.22 -9.87
CA GLU A 316 -11.45 -2.96 -9.42
C GLU A 316 -11.27 -3.48 -8.01
N VAL A 317 -12.17 -3.09 -7.11
CA VAL A 317 -12.30 -3.66 -5.75
C VAL A 317 -13.32 -4.78 -5.78
N ARG A 318 -12.97 -5.92 -5.22
CA ARG A 318 -13.86 -7.06 -4.97
C ARG A 318 -13.66 -7.57 -3.55
N LEU A 319 -14.66 -8.22 -3.00
CA LEU A 319 -14.52 -8.87 -1.72
C LEU A 319 -15.25 -10.23 -1.69
N ARG A 320 -14.80 -11.10 -0.83
CA ARG A 320 -15.46 -12.35 -0.48
C ARG A 320 -15.18 -12.71 0.98
N THR A 321 -15.91 -13.65 1.50
CA THR A 321 -15.53 -14.36 2.73
C THR A 321 -14.53 -15.48 2.40
N ALA A 322 -14.07 -16.21 3.38
CA ALA A 322 -13.22 -17.39 3.14
C ALA A 322 -13.92 -18.44 2.27
N GLU A 323 -15.23 -18.60 2.46
CA GLU A 323 -16.04 -19.70 1.90
C GLU A 323 -17.01 -19.25 0.79
N SER A 324 -17.01 -17.98 0.39
CA SER A 324 -17.86 -17.47 -0.69
C SER A 324 -17.10 -17.24 -2.00
N SER A 325 -17.84 -17.10 -3.10
CA SER A 325 -17.34 -16.46 -4.32
C SER A 325 -17.20 -14.96 -4.14
N TYR A 326 -16.52 -14.29 -5.10
CA TYR A 326 -16.37 -12.84 -5.09
C TYR A 326 -17.67 -12.10 -5.30
N SER A 327 -17.76 -10.91 -4.70
CA SER A 327 -18.81 -9.93 -4.97
C SER A 327 -18.75 -9.43 -6.41
N ASN A 328 -19.78 -8.65 -6.81
CA ASN A 328 -19.67 -7.73 -7.94
C ASN A 328 -18.48 -6.78 -7.72
N PRO A 329 -17.82 -6.31 -8.81
CA PRO A 329 -16.73 -5.33 -8.73
C PRO A 329 -17.26 -3.93 -8.42
N PHE A 330 -16.38 -3.11 -7.81
CA PHE A 330 -16.57 -1.67 -7.65
C PHE A 330 -15.29 -0.94 -8.08
N THR A 331 -15.41 0.21 -8.77
CA THR A 331 -14.26 0.93 -9.30
C THR A 331 -13.80 2.03 -8.34
N ILE A 332 -12.51 2.08 -8.07
CA ILE A 332 -11.82 3.21 -7.44
C ILE A 332 -10.78 3.80 -8.40
N VAL A 333 -10.27 4.98 -8.09
CA VAL A 333 -9.25 5.68 -8.90
C VAL A 333 -8.06 6.04 -8.02
N VAL A 334 -6.86 5.63 -8.43
CA VAL A 334 -5.60 6.05 -7.81
C VAL A 334 -4.98 7.18 -8.63
N GLU A 335 -4.72 8.31 -8.00
CA GLU A 335 -4.17 9.51 -8.65
C GLU A 335 -2.65 9.47 -8.73
N LYS A 336 -2.07 10.25 -9.65
CA LYS A 336 -0.61 10.42 -9.72
C LYS A 336 -0.10 11.15 -8.48
N PRO A 337 1.05 10.75 -7.90
CA PRO A 337 1.70 11.53 -6.85
C PRO A 337 2.01 12.95 -7.33
N GLY A 338 1.72 13.96 -6.48
CA GLY A 338 2.09 15.34 -6.75
C GLY A 338 1.21 16.11 -7.75
N VAL A 339 0.14 15.53 -8.29
CA VAL A 339 -0.86 16.29 -9.03
C VAL A 339 -1.75 17.01 -8.02
N PRO A 340 -1.84 18.37 -8.03
CA PRO A 340 -2.75 19.09 -7.17
C PRO A 340 -4.20 18.66 -7.44
N GLN A 341 -5.03 18.64 -6.40
CA GLN A 341 -6.45 18.27 -6.46
C GLN A 341 -7.29 19.15 -7.39
N ASP A 342 -6.74 20.25 -7.89
CA ASP A 342 -7.43 21.27 -8.68
C ASP A 342 -7.66 20.89 -10.15
N HIS A 343 -7.19 19.72 -10.57
CA HIS A 343 -7.38 19.23 -11.95
C HIS A 343 -8.31 18.00 -12.00
N MET A 344 -9.44 18.05 -11.29
CA MET A 344 -10.60 17.29 -11.76
C MET A 344 -10.97 17.84 -13.14
N PRO A 345 -11.14 17.00 -14.19
CA PRO A 345 -11.68 17.51 -15.42
C PRO A 345 -13.01 18.19 -15.07
N GLN A 346 -13.05 19.50 -15.19
CA GLN A 346 -14.29 20.25 -15.15
C GLN A 346 -15.20 19.59 -16.18
N PRO A 347 -16.41 19.18 -15.82
CA PRO A 347 -17.32 18.67 -16.82
C PRO A 347 -17.41 19.74 -17.92
N SER A 348 -16.90 19.44 -19.10
CA SER A 348 -16.99 20.36 -20.25
C SER A 348 -18.44 20.39 -20.69
N PHE A 349 -19.20 21.27 -20.06
CA PHE A 349 -20.58 21.48 -20.45
C PHE A 349 -20.62 22.12 -21.85
N LYS A 350 -21.01 21.34 -22.84
CA LYS A 350 -21.57 21.87 -24.06
C LYS A 350 -23.07 21.98 -23.82
N PRO A 351 -23.68 23.18 -23.95
CA PRO A 351 -25.13 23.32 -23.86
C PRO A 351 -25.76 22.60 -25.05
N GLU A 352 -26.04 21.34 -24.94
CA GLU A 352 -26.98 20.63 -25.76
C GLU A 352 -28.40 21.04 -25.34
N ALA A 353 -29.40 20.90 -26.21
CA ALA A 353 -30.75 21.33 -25.90
C ALA A 353 -31.21 20.76 -24.55
N LEU A 354 -31.62 21.65 -23.64
CA LEU A 354 -32.13 21.27 -22.32
C LEU A 354 -33.38 20.43 -22.49
N THR A 355 -33.29 19.14 -22.20
CA THR A 355 -34.36 18.15 -22.47
C THR A 355 -35.04 17.68 -21.19
N ALA A 356 -34.47 17.98 -20.03
CA ALA A 356 -34.99 17.58 -18.75
C ALA A 356 -35.41 18.78 -17.88
N PRO A 357 -36.44 18.63 -17.02
CA PRO A 357 -36.79 19.64 -16.05
C PRO A 357 -35.67 19.81 -15.00
N PRO A 358 -35.51 21.00 -14.38
CA PRO A 358 -34.55 21.21 -13.30
C PRO A 358 -34.77 20.22 -12.18
N PRO A 359 -33.69 19.69 -11.55
CA PRO A 359 -33.82 18.89 -10.37
C PRO A 359 -34.44 19.68 -9.21
N VAL A 360 -35.09 18.98 -8.29
CA VAL A 360 -35.67 19.57 -7.08
C VAL A 360 -34.81 19.22 -5.88
N VAL A 361 -34.08 20.19 -5.34
CA VAL A 361 -33.31 20.04 -4.09
C VAL A 361 -34.29 20.01 -2.93
N TYR A 362 -34.19 19.03 -2.06
CA TYR A 362 -35.02 18.92 -0.86
C TYR A 362 -34.22 18.86 0.44
N GLU A 363 -32.90 18.66 0.37
CA GLU A 363 -32.04 18.70 1.53
C GLU A 363 -30.61 19.08 1.13
N VAL A 364 -30.00 20.01 1.88
CA VAL A 364 -28.58 20.36 1.77
C VAL A 364 -28.00 20.40 3.19
N ARG A 365 -26.96 19.64 3.45
CA ARG A 365 -26.32 19.55 4.77
C ARG A 365 -24.81 19.35 4.68
N ASN A 366 -24.13 19.62 5.77
CA ASN A 366 -22.78 19.17 6.06
C ASN A 366 -22.80 17.64 6.21
N GLY A 367 -22.13 16.94 5.32
CA GLY A 367 -22.14 15.48 5.31
C GLY A 367 -21.40 14.83 6.50
N MET A 368 -20.60 15.62 7.23
CA MET A 368 -19.93 15.15 8.46
C MET A 368 -20.83 15.29 9.69
N THR A 369 -21.48 16.44 9.84
CA THR A 369 -22.20 16.80 11.07
C THR A 369 -23.72 16.64 10.96
N GLY A 370 -24.25 16.56 9.75
CA GLY A 370 -25.70 16.59 9.47
C GLY A 370 -26.34 17.97 9.66
N SER A 371 -25.58 19.00 10.00
CA SER A 371 -25.99 20.38 10.18
C SER A 371 -26.02 21.12 8.84
N ASP A 372 -26.65 22.27 8.77
CA ASP A 372 -26.55 23.23 7.67
C ASP A 372 -25.36 24.20 7.84
N VAL A 373 -24.61 24.10 8.95
CA VAL A 373 -23.47 24.94 9.28
C VAL A 373 -22.16 24.23 8.93
N PHE A 374 -21.23 24.97 8.33
CA PHE A 374 -19.89 24.54 7.96
C PHE A 374 -18.86 25.44 8.66
N LEU A 375 -17.78 24.82 9.17
CA LEU A 375 -16.71 25.51 9.90
C LEU A 375 -15.40 25.61 9.12
N GLY A 376 -15.36 25.17 7.86
CA GLY A 376 -14.18 25.18 7.01
C GLY A 376 -13.15 24.09 7.35
N HIS A 377 -13.53 23.06 8.08
CA HIS A 377 -12.65 21.92 8.30
C HIS A 377 -12.40 21.15 7.02
N ARG A 378 -11.17 20.65 6.84
CA ARG A 378 -10.74 19.95 5.60
C ARG A 378 -11.61 18.74 5.20
N ASN A 379 -12.35 18.19 6.17
CA ASN A 379 -13.17 16.99 5.95
C ASN A 379 -14.65 17.31 5.70
N GLU A 380 -15.06 18.57 5.78
CA GLU A 380 -16.44 18.96 5.51
C GLU A 380 -16.75 18.91 4.03
N TYR A 381 -17.93 18.43 3.72
CA TYR A 381 -18.44 18.36 2.35
C TYR A 381 -19.93 18.63 2.33
N VAL A 382 -20.40 19.26 1.26
CA VAL A 382 -21.82 19.51 1.03
C VAL A 382 -22.47 18.21 0.56
N CYS A 383 -23.46 17.75 1.32
CA CYS A 383 -24.34 16.66 0.93
C CYS A 383 -25.64 17.28 0.44
N CYS A 384 -25.88 17.19 -0.88
CA CYS A 384 -27.08 17.70 -1.53
C CYS A 384 -27.97 16.53 -1.96
N ARG A 385 -29.19 16.47 -1.45
CA ARG A 385 -30.18 15.48 -1.87
C ARG A 385 -31.23 16.16 -2.77
N PHE A 386 -31.46 15.52 -3.91
CA PHE A 386 -32.33 16.06 -4.92
C PHE A 386 -33.16 14.96 -5.61
N ARG A 387 -34.20 15.38 -6.28
CA ARG A 387 -35.07 14.53 -7.10
C ARG A 387 -35.00 14.97 -8.57
N THR A 388 -34.88 14.01 -9.47
CA THR A 388 -34.97 14.24 -10.92
C THR A 388 -35.74 13.11 -11.62
N THR A 389 -36.23 13.38 -12.82
CA THR A 389 -36.84 12.37 -13.67
C THR A 389 -35.82 11.61 -14.52
N GLU A 390 -34.57 12.05 -14.50
CA GLU A 390 -33.49 11.42 -15.26
C GLU A 390 -32.99 10.18 -14.54
N ALA A 391 -32.71 9.12 -15.30
CA ALA A 391 -32.15 7.85 -14.80
C ALA A 391 -30.72 7.68 -15.30
N GLY A 392 -29.95 6.83 -14.60
CA GLY A 392 -28.61 6.47 -15.03
C GLY A 392 -27.59 7.61 -14.90
N LEU A 393 -27.82 8.56 -13.99
CA LEU A 393 -26.87 9.64 -13.73
C LEU A 393 -25.55 9.08 -13.21
N ASP A 394 -24.46 9.67 -13.68
CA ASP A 394 -23.11 9.52 -13.16
C ASP A 394 -22.57 10.85 -12.65
N ARG A 395 -21.39 10.87 -12.04
CA ARG A 395 -20.80 12.09 -11.49
C ARG A 395 -20.49 13.15 -12.55
N ALA A 396 -20.23 12.74 -13.80
CA ALA A 396 -19.94 13.66 -14.89
C ALA A 396 -21.22 14.32 -15.44
N SER A 397 -22.38 13.69 -15.20
CA SER A 397 -23.68 14.20 -15.64
C SER A 397 -24.36 15.13 -14.63
N VAL A 398 -23.77 15.35 -13.44
CA VAL A 398 -24.34 16.20 -12.38
C VAL A 398 -23.35 17.28 -11.98
N ILE A 399 -23.84 18.53 -11.90
CA ILE A 399 -23.06 19.71 -11.53
C ILE A 399 -23.71 20.37 -10.31
N LEU A 400 -22.92 20.56 -9.26
CA LEU A 400 -23.30 21.29 -8.07
C LEU A 400 -22.68 22.69 -8.11
N GLN A 401 -23.43 23.71 -7.76
CA GLN A 401 -22.97 25.10 -7.70
C GLN A 401 -23.15 25.64 -6.29
N ILE A 402 -22.11 26.26 -5.73
CA ILE A 402 -22.16 27.00 -4.47
C ILE A 402 -21.95 28.46 -4.83
N ASP A 403 -22.95 29.30 -4.55
CA ASP A 403 -23.09 30.65 -5.09
C ASP A 403 -22.97 30.64 -6.64
N GLU A 404 -21.91 31.25 -7.18
CA GLU A 404 -21.64 31.28 -8.61
C GLU A 404 -20.54 30.29 -9.03
N THR A 405 -19.99 29.51 -8.08
CA THR A 405 -18.87 28.61 -8.35
C THR A 405 -19.34 27.17 -8.54
N GLU A 406 -19.16 26.65 -9.75
CA GLU A 406 -19.44 25.24 -10.04
C GLU A 406 -18.42 24.34 -9.33
N GLN A 407 -18.93 23.30 -8.68
CA GLN A 407 -18.17 22.32 -7.94
C GLN A 407 -18.34 20.93 -8.56
N ALA A 408 -17.26 20.19 -8.66
CA ALA A 408 -17.33 18.80 -9.07
C ALA A 408 -18.09 17.95 -8.04
N VAL A 409 -18.97 17.08 -8.51
CA VAL A 409 -19.61 16.08 -7.68
C VAL A 409 -18.61 14.96 -7.42
N VAL A 410 -18.17 14.84 -6.15
CA VAL A 410 -17.18 13.84 -5.73
C VAL A 410 -17.80 12.49 -5.40
N PHE A 411 -19.09 12.49 -5.07
CA PHE A 411 -19.88 11.27 -4.81
C PHE A 411 -21.31 11.47 -5.32
N LEU A 412 -21.85 10.46 -5.99
CA LEU A 412 -23.24 10.43 -6.45
C LEU A 412 -23.81 9.03 -6.19
N THR A 413 -25.01 8.98 -5.60
CA THR A 413 -25.70 7.71 -5.36
C THR A 413 -27.19 7.85 -5.62
N ASP A 414 -27.76 6.81 -6.22
CA ASP A 414 -29.22 6.65 -6.38
C ASP A 414 -29.81 6.17 -5.04
N LEU A 415 -30.78 6.93 -4.52
CA LEU A 415 -31.54 6.59 -3.30
C LEU A 415 -32.85 5.89 -3.63
N GLY A 416 -33.16 5.68 -4.90
CA GLY A 416 -34.40 5.11 -5.39
C GLY A 416 -35.55 6.14 -5.59
N GLY A 417 -36.52 5.79 -6.43
CA GLY A 417 -37.68 6.63 -6.69
C GLY A 417 -37.38 8.00 -7.33
N GLY A 418 -36.29 8.09 -8.10
CA GLY A 418 -35.81 9.34 -8.70
C GLY A 418 -35.12 10.28 -7.73
N CYS A 419 -34.81 9.81 -6.50
CA CYS A 419 -34.06 10.56 -5.50
C CYS A 419 -32.57 10.22 -5.58
N TRP A 420 -31.74 11.24 -5.50
CA TRP A 420 -30.28 11.14 -5.61
C TRP A 420 -29.60 11.92 -4.49
N GLN A 421 -28.40 11.52 -4.14
CA GLN A 421 -27.52 12.28 -3.26
C GLN A 421 -26.23 12.57 -4.02
N ALA A 422 -25.85 13.85 -4.08
CA ALA A 422 -24.58 14.33 -4.60
C ALA A 422 -23.79 14.98 -3.46
N ASN A 423 -22.52 14.63 -3.35
CA ASN A 423 -21.60 15.27 -2.41
C ASN A 423 -20.58 16.09 -3.21
N SER A 424 -20.21 17.26 -2.65
CA SER A 424 -19.21 18.15 -3.22
C SER A 424 -18.38 18.80 -2.12
N ARG A 425 -17.18 19.26 -2.43
CA ARG A 425 -16.36 20.04 -1.52
C ARG A 425 -16.84 21.47 -1.43
N LEU A 426 -16.50 22.14 -0.33
CA LEU A 426 -16.65 23.58 -0.22
C LEU A 426 -15.62 24.29 -1.11
N PRO A 427 -15.98 25.39 -1.81
CA PRO A 427 -15.02 26.24 -2.49
C PRO A 427 -13.94 26.78 -1.53
N ILE A 428 -12.72 26.88 -2.01
CA ILE A 428 -11.64 27.54 -1.26
C ILE A 428 -11.93 29.04 -1.20
N GLY A 429 -11.83 29.62 0.01
CA GLY A 429 -12.02 31.05 0.22
C GLY A 429 -13.48 31.48 0.38
N LEU A 430 -14.37 30.53 0.69
CA LEU A 430 -15.75 30.84 1.03
C LEU A 430 -15.81 31.85 2.20
N LYS A 431 -16.60 32.90 2.08
CA LYS A 431 -16.73 33.94 3.10
C LYS A 431 -17.70 33.50 4.20
N GLN A 432 -17.56 34.06 5.41
CA GLN A 432 -18.54 33.84 6.46
C GLN A 432 -19.91 34.37 6.09
N GLY A 433 -20.95 33.56 6.30
CA GLY A 433 -22.33 33.92 6.02
C GLY A 433 -23.14 32.82 5.35
N PRO A 434 -24.35 33.14 4.87
CA PRO A 434 -25.17 32.22 4.08
C PRO A 434 -24.69 32.09 2.64
N HIS A 435 -24.79 30.86 2.09
CA HIS A 435 -24.42 30.54 0.71
C HIS A 435 -25.52 29.71 0.06
N SER A 436 -25.75 29.96 -1.23
CA SER A 436 -26.72 29.21 -2.04
C SER A 436 -26.08 27.95 -2.61
N VAL A 437 -26.82 26.85 -2.58
CA VAL A 437 -26.42 25.58 -3.22
C VAL A 437 -27.47 25.22 -4.28
N ARG A 438 -27.03 25.02 -5.50
CA ARG A 438 -27.87 24.61 -6.64
C ARG A 438 -27.29 23.36 -7.29
N ILE A 439 -28.14 22.62 -7.96
CA ILE A 439 -27.73 21.43 -8.71
C ILE A 439 -28.41 21.42 -10.09
N ARG A 440 -27.73 20.91 -11.08
CA ARG A 440 -28.27 20.60 -12.39
C ARG A 440 -27.72 19.31 -12.94
N THR A 441 -28.38 18.74 -13.91
CA THR A 441 -27.80 17.71 -14.77
C THR A 441 -27.24 18.37 -16.03
N VAL A 442 -26.53 17.61 -16.86
CA VAL A 442 -26.08 18.06 -18.18
C VAL A 442 -27.25 18.36 -19.12
N SER A 443 -28.44 17.82 -18.84
CA SER A 443 -29.67 17.97 -19.66
C SER A 443 -30.67 18.97 -19.08
N SER A 444 -30.37 19.62 -17.94
CA SER A 444 -31.32 20.51 -17.24
C SER A 444 -30.74 21.87 -16.88
N ASN A 445 -31.61 22.83 -16.56
CA ASN A 445 -31.23 24.04 -15.84
C ASN A 445 -30.95 23.77 -14.35
N PHE A 446 -30.35 24.76 -13.67
CA PHE A 446 -30.16 24.68 -12.22
C PHE A 446 -31.49 24.61 -11.47
N SER A 447 -31.47 23.88 -10.36
CA SER A 447 -32.54 23.84 -9.36
C SER A 447 -32.82 25.21 -8.74
N ALA A 448 -33.92 25.35 -8.02
CA ALA A 448 -34.04 26.36 -6.97
C ALA A 448 -32.91 26.18 -5.94
N PRO A 449 -32.43 27.28 -5.31
CA PRO A 449 -31.34 27.19 -4.34
C PRO A 449 -31.78 26.52 -3.04
N GLY A 450 -30.92 25.67 -2.47
CA GLY A 450 -30.85 25.37 -1.05
C GLY A 450 -29.87 26.32 -0.37
N GLU A 451 -29.86 26.39 0.96
CA GLU A 451 -28.98 27.29 1.71
C GLU A 451 -28.09 26.51 2.70
N ILE A 452 -26.87 26.97 2.86
CA ILE A 452 -25.93 26.55 3.89
C ILE A 452 -25.33 27.79 4.57
N ALA A 453 -24.86 27.65 5.79
CA ALA A 453 -24.14 28.71 6.50
C ALA A 453 -22.67 28.35 6.69
N PHE A 454 -21.76 29.26 6.35
CA PHE A 454 -20.34 29.11 6.61
C PHE A 454 -19.95 30.03 7.77
N GLN A 455 -19.29 29.46 8.76
CA GLN A 455 -18.76 30.15 9.94
C GLN A 455 -17.26 29.89 10.04
N THR A 456 -16.47 30.93 10.27
CA THR A 456 -15.08 30.72 10.62
C THR A 456 -15.00 30.16 12.04
N SER A 457 -14.32 29.01 12.22
CA SER A 457 -13.96 28.55 13.56
C SER A 457 -13.19 29.70 14.25
N GLY A 458 -13.77 30.26 15.30
CA GLY A 458 -13.10 31.26 16.13
C GLY A 458 -11.72 30.73 16.55
N ALA A 459 -10.68 31.55 16.40
CA ALA A 459 -9.30 31.28 16.76
C ALA A 459 -9.12 30.97 18.24
#